data_17569ff29f6eb73bf9a5239dd3437129
#
_entry.id   17569ff29f6eb73bf9a5239dd3437129
#
_cell.length_a   1.000
_cell.length_b   1.000
_cell.length_c   1.000
_cell.angle_alpha   90.00
_cell.angle_beta   90.00
_cell.angle_gamma   90.00
#
_symmetry.space_group_name_H-M   'P 1'
#
loop_
_entity.id
_entity.type
_entity.pdbx_description
1 polymer ?
#
loop_
_entity_poly.entity_id
_entity_poly.type
_entity_poly.pdbx_seq_one_letter_code
_entity_poly.pdbx_strand_id
1 'polypeptide(L)'
;MLFTSISFLYYFLPIVLILYFITPKKYRNYILLIFSIIFYMYGEPKYVILMLVEIIVAYFGALLIDKYKSKEIFLITIIIHIGLLCVFKYTDLFIGTINSIFKTNISFLNIALPIGISFYTFQILSYVIDVYRGKVKVQKNILKLATYVSLFPQLIAGPIVRYETICGELDNRDETIEKFSLGVRRFIIGLAKKVLIANMLGELCTKFSLVDERSVLFYWIFAISYMLQVYFDFSAYSDMAIGLGKMFGFTFLENFNYPFISKSITEFWRRWHISLSSWFKDYVYIPLGGSRKGTLKLVRNILIVWFLTGIWHGAAYNFILWGLFIGVFLVIEKLWLSKYISKLPKVLRNIYVLFIIMISFIMFNAGSINEAFFNIKGLFGLNKEVFINNYTIYYLKSYLIVLIIAIFGATPLFKNIIEKLKKSKCLNKIINILEPIFLVILLLLVTAYLIDSSYNPFLYFRF
;
A
#
# COMPACT_ATOMS: atom_id res chain seq x y z
N MET A 1 4.36 -0.93 -16.26
CA MET A 1 5.09 0.37 -16.24
C MET A 1 5.11 0.92 -14.81
N LEU A 2 6.17 1.61 -14.35
CA LEU A 2 6.23 2.22 -13.02
C LEU A 2 5.96 3.73 -13.10
N PHE A 3 5.29 4.32 -12.12
CA PHE A 3 5.10 5.78 -12.05
C PHE A 3 6.43 6.55 -11.94
N THR A 4 7.46 5.90 -11.42
CA THR A 4 8.83 6.42 -11.29
C THR A 4 9.73 6.09 -12.48
N SER A 5 9.19 5.75 -13.63
CA SER A 5 9.98 5.55 -14.85
C SER A 5 9.94 6.78 -15.75
N ILE A 6 11.05 7.05 -16.43
CA ILE A 6 11.15 8.12 -17.44
C ILE A 6 10.08 7.93 -18.53
N SER A 7 9.85 6.67 -18.97
CA SER A 7 8.81 6.34 -19.94
C SER A 7 7.40 6.75 -19.49
N PHE A 8 7.10 6.57 -18.18
CA PHE A 8 5.82 7.00 -17.64
C PHE A 8 5.71 8.53 -17.56
N LEU A 9 6.72 9.19 -16.99
CA LEU A 9 6.67 10.61 -16.68
C LEU A 9 6.64 11.49 -17.93
N TYR A 10 7.45 11.17 -18.94
CA TYR A 10 7.71 12.05 -20.07
C TYR A 10 7.05 11.61 -21.37
N TYR A 11 6.54 10.37 -21.45
CA TYR A 11 5.83 9.89 -22.65
C TYR A 11 4.40 9.48 -22.31
N PHE A 12 4.22 8.49 -21.46
CA PHE A 12 2.88 7.92 -21.20
C PHE A 12 1.93 8.95 -20.61
N LEU A 13 2.29 9.57 -19.48
CA LEU A 13 1.41 10.49 -18.76
C LEU A 13 1.03 11.73 -19.57
N PRO A 14 1.97 12.45 -20.24
CA PRO A 14 1.61 13.58 -21.10
C PRO A 14 0.68 13.18 -22.25
N ILE A 15 0.94 12.07 -22.94
CA ILE A 15 0.08 11.59 -24.03
C ILE A 15 -1.34 11.30 -23.53
N VAL A 16 -1.46 10.59 -22.40
CA VAL A 16 -2.77 10.29 -21.81
C VAL A 16 -3.51 11.56 -21.43
N LEU A 17 -2.84 12.52 -20.78
CA LEU A 17 -3.45 13.79 -20.38
C LEU A 17 -3.94 14.57 -21.59
N ILE A 18 -3.11 14.73 -22.63
CA ILE A 18 -3.47 15.44 -23.84
C ILE A 18 -4.71 14.82 -24.49
N LEU A 19 -4.67 13.50 -24.73
CA LEU A 19 -5.78 12.78 -25.38
C LEU A 19 -7.05 12.82 -24.51
N TYR A 20 -6.91 12.70 -23.18
CA TYR A 20 -8.03 12.77 -22.26
C TYR A 20 -8.76 14.12 -22.33
N PHE A 21 -8.03 15.24 -22.29
CA PHE A 21 -8.64 16.57 -22.26
C PHE A 21 -9.15 17.03 -23.64
N ILE A 22 -8.55 16.59 -24.74
CA ILE A 22 -9.05 16.85 -26.09
C ILE A 22 -10.34 16.07 -26.36
N THR A 23 -10.46 14.87 -25.77
CA THR A 23 -11.64 14.00 -25.97
C THR A 23 -12.89 14.56 -25.29
N PRO A 24 -14.06 14.60 -25.97
CA PRO A 24 -15.32 14.99 -25.37
C PRO A 24 -15.64 14.16 -24.13
N LYS A 25 -16.24 14.76 -23.09
CA LYS A 25 -16.51 14.13 -21.78
C LYS A 25 -17.15 12.75 -21.88
N LYS A 26 -18.08 12.54 -22.82
CA LYS A 26 -18.77 11.27 -23.06
C LYS A 26 -17.82 10.10 -23.33
N TYR A 27 -16.66 10.36 -23.94
CA TYR A 27 -15.71 9.33 -24.38
C TYR A 27 -14.47 9.21 -23.50
N ARG A 28 -14.30 10.03 -22.47
CA ARG A 28 -13.09 10.06 -21.61
C ARG A 28 -12.84 8.74 -20.89
N ASN A 29 -13.89 7.99 -20.51
CA ASN A 29 -13.74 6.68 -19.90
C ASN A 29 -13.08 5.66 -20.86
N TYR A 30 -13.35 5.75 -22.17
CA TYR A 30 -12.71 4.87 -23.14
C TYR A 30 -11.22 5.16 -23.26
N ILE A 31 -10.83 6.44 -23.24
CA ILE A 31 -9.41 6.83 -23.21
C ILE A 31 -8.74 6.24 -21.97
N LEU A 32 -9.33 6.42 -20.79
CA LEU A 32 -8.79 5.86 -19.55
C LEU A 32 -8.69 4.34 -19.60
N LEU A 33 -9.71 3.65 -20.12
CA LEU A 33 -9.71 2.19 -20.25
C LEU A 33 -8.58 1.72 -21.18
N ILE A 34 -8.47 2.29 -22.38
CA ILE A 34 -7.44 1.91 -23.37
C ILE A 34 -6.05 2.12 -22.77
N PHE A 35 -5.78 3.28 -22.20
CA PHE A 35 -4.47 3.57 -21.65
C PHE A 35 -4.19 2.78 -20.35
N SER A 36 -5.21 2.42 -19.56
CA SER A 36 -5.03 1.53 -18.42
C SER A 36 -4.65 0.11 -18.85
N ILE A 37 -5.26 -0.40 -19.92
CA ILE A 37 -4.88 -1.69 -20.50
C ILE A 37 -3.46 -1.63 -21.06
N ILE A 38 -3.09 -0.58 -21.80
CA ILE A 38 -1.71 -0.38 -22.32
C ILE A 38 -0.72 -0.31 -21.17
N PHE A 39 -1.03 0.44 -20.10
CA PHE A 39 -0.19 0.55 -18.92
C PHE A 39 0.09 -0.81 -18.27
N TYR A 40 -0.96 -1.63 -18.14
CA TYR A 40 -0.84 -2.97 -17.56
C TYR A 40 -0.09 -3.93 -18.48
N MET A 41 -0.42 -3.95 -19.78
CA MET A 41 0.24 -4.77 -20.79
C MET A 41 1.75 -4.50 -20.90
N TYR A 42 2.19 -3.28 -20.69
CA TYR A 42 3.62 -2.95 -20.70
C TYR A 42 4.43 -3.72 -19.64
N GLY A 43 3.84 -4.00 -18.48
CA GLY A 43 4.48 -4.79 -17.44
C GLY A 43 4.11 -6.26 -17.45
N GLU A 44 2.87 -6.57 -17.84
CA GLU A 44 2.25 -7.89 -17.69
C GLU A 44 1.46 -8.31 -18.93
N PRO A 45 2.12 -8.51 -20.10
CA PRO A 45 1.41 -8.73 -21.36
C PRO A 45 0.54 -9.99 -21.36
N LYS A 46 0.94 -11.06 -20.65
CA LYS A 46 0.17 -12.31 -20.57
C LYS A 46 -0.99 -12.19 -19.58
N TYR A 47 -0.81 -11.50 -18.48
CA TYR A 47 -1.78 -11.45 -17.36
C TYR A 47 -2.87 -10.40 -17.55
N VAL A 48 -2.81 -9.56 -18.58
CA VAL A 48 -3.94 -8.70 -18.95
C VAL A 48 -5.18 -9.54 -19.27
N ILE A 49 -5.01 -10.73 -19.86
CA ILE A 49 -6.13 -11.64 -20.15
C ILE A 49 -6.80 -12.10 -18.86
N LEU A 50 -6.01 -12.43 -17.84
CA LEU A 50 -6.55 -12.82 -16.52
C LEU A 50 -7.41 -11.71 -15.91
N MET A 51 -6.91 -10.46 -15.93
CA MET A 51 -7.66 -9.31 -15.43
C MET A 51 -8.98 -9.11 -16.20
N LEU A 52 -8.95 -9.26 -17.53
CA LEU A 52 -10.16 -9.18 -18.35
C LEU A 52 -11.15 -10.31 -18.04
N VAL A 53 -10.69 -11.53 -17.83
CA VAL A 53 -11.52 -12.66 -17.41
C VAL A 53 -12.18 -12.36 -16.05
N GLU A 54 -11.43 -11.86 -15.08
CA GLU A 54 -12.01 -11.48 -13.77
C GLU A 54 -13.08 -10.38 -13.91
N ILE A 55 -12.84 -9.37 -14.75
CA ILE A 55 -13.84 -8.33 -15.04
C ILE A 55 -15.11 -8.93 -15.65
N ILE A 56 -14.98 -9.84 -16.61
CA ILE A 56 -16.11 -10.50 -17.27
C ILE A 56 -16.91 -11.33 -16.26
N VAL A 57 -16.22 -12.14 -15.44
CA VAL A 57 -16.86 -12.95 -14.39
C VAL A 57 -17.58 -12.07 -13.39
N ALA A 58 -16.95 -10.96 -12.94
CA ALA A 58 -17.58 -10.01 -12.03
C ALA A 58 -18.81 -9.35 -12.62
N TYR A 59 -18.76 -8.96 -13.90
CA TYR A 59 -19.85 -8.33 -14.60
C TYR A 59 -21.08 -9.22 -14.70
N PHE A 60 -20.92 -10.43 -15.26
CA PHE A 60 -22.03 -11.38 -15.41
C PHE A 60 -22.48 -11.91 -14.06
N GLY A 61 -21.58 -12.21 -13.15
CA GLY A 61 -21.90 -12.62 -11.78
C GLY A 61 -22.76 -11.58 -11.07
N ALA A 62 -22.38 -10.31 -11.12
CA ALA A 62 -23.14 -9.23 -10.50
C ALA A 62 -24.53 -9.03 -11.16
N LEU A 63 -24.66 -9.15 -12.48
CA LEU A 63 -25.95 -9.09 -13.18
C LEU A 63 -26.87 -10.23 -12.76
N LEU A 64 -26.34 -11.45 -12.67
CA LEU A 64 -27.11 -12.63 -12.23
C LEU A 64 -27.52 -12.50 -10.75
N ILE A 65 -26.62 -12.02 -9.88
CA ILE A 65 -26.91 -11.75 -8.47
C ILE A 65 -28.03 -10.72 -8.34
N ASP A 66 -27.97 -9.63 -9.12
CA ASP A 66 -29.01 -8.59 -9.07
C ASP A 66 -30.35 -9.10 -9.56
N LYS A 67 -30.37 -9.91 -10.63
CA LYS A 67 -31.58 -10.47 -11.22
C LYS A 67 -32.23 -11.52 -10.33
N TYR A 68 -31.46 -12.48 -9.81
CA TYR A 68 -32.00 -13.65 -9.11
C TYR A 68 -31.92 -13.54 -7.59
N LYS A 69 -31.13 -12.60 -7.04
CA LYS A 69 -30.86 -12.44 -5.60
C LYS A 69 -30.38 -13.74 -4.92
N SER A 70 -29.74 -14.65 -5.71
CA SER A 70 -29.32 -15.97 -5.27
C SER A 70 -28.02 -15.90 -4.49
N LYS A 71 -27.98 -16.59 -3.35
CA LYS A 71 -26.78 -16.79 -2.52
C LYS A 71 -25.78 -17.72 -3.21
N GLU A 72 -26.25 -18.69 -3.95
CA GLU A 72 -25.45 -19.68 -4.66
C GLU A 72 -24.62 -18.98 -5.75
N ILE A 73 -25.26 -18.15 -6.58
CA ILE A 73 -24.58 -17.37 -7.62
C ILE A 73 -23.53 -16.43 -6.99
N PHE A 74 -23.89 -15.79 -5.88
CA PHE A 74 -22.98 -14.94 -5.13
C PHE A 74 -21.76 -15.73 -4.65
N LEU A 75 -21.96 -16.90 -4.01
CA LEU A 75 -20.88 -17.73 -3.51
C LEU A 75 -19.98 -18.25 -4.64
N ILE A 76 -20.55 -18.72 -5.74
CA ILE A 76 -19.81 -19.18 -6.92
C ILE A 76 -18.93 -18.05 -7.46
N THR A 77 -19.48 -16.85 -7.63
CA THR A 77 -18.73 -15.70 -8.11
C THR A 77 -17.55 -15.36 -7.19
N ILE A 78 -17.77 -15.34 -5.87
CA ILE A 78 -16.68 -15.11 -4.87
C ILE A 78 -15.63 -16.21 -4.94
N ILE A 79 -16.03 -17.49 -5.02
CA ILE A 79 -15.11 -18.63 -5.08
C ILE A 79 -14.24 -18.58 -6.33
N ILE A 80 -14.77 -18.17 -7.48
CA ILE A 80 -13.98 -18.03 -8.72
C ILE A 80 -12.88 -17.00 -8.52
N HIS A 81 -13.17 -15.79 -8.02
CA HIS A 81 -12.18 -14.73 -7.82
C HIS A 81 -11.13 -15.09 -6.77
N ILE A 82 -11.56 -15.65 -5.61
CA ILE A 82 -10.63 -16.12 -4.59
C ILE A 82 -9.80 -17.29 -5.10
N GLY A 83 -10.42 -18.22 -5.86
CA GLY A 83 -9.74 -19.38 -6.44
C GLY A 83 -8.64 -18.96 -7.41
N LEU A 84 -8.90 -17.99 -8.29
CA LEU A 84 -7.88 -17.44 -9.19
C LEU A 84 -6.74 -16.80 -8.40
N LEU A 85 -7.05 -15.97 -7.39
CA LEU A 85 -6.02 -15.41 -6.52
C LEU A 85 -5.20 -16.51 -5.82
N CYS A 86 -5.85 -17.58 -5.34
CA CYS A 86 -5.17 -18.70 -4.69
C CYS A 86 -4.24 -19.45 -5.63
N VAL A 87 -4.66 -19.72 -6.85
CA VAL A 87 -3.86 -20.41 -7.86
C VAL A 87 -2.58 -19.62 -8.17
N PHE A 88 -2.69 -18.32 -8.44
CA PHE A 88 -1.53 -17.52 -8.82
C PHE A 88 -0.62 -17.14 -7.64
N LYS A 89 -1.16 -17.01 -6.44
CA LYS A 89 -0.39 -16.51 -5.30
C LYS A 89 0.07 -17.61 -4.34
N TYR A 90 -0.72 -18.66 -4.13
CA TYR A 90 -0.48 -19.59 -3.01
C TYR A 90 -0.17 -21.03 -3.42
N THR A 91 -0.16 -21.37 -4.71
CA THR A 91 0.07 -22.75 -5.17
C THR A 91 1.40 -23.29 -4.64
N ASP A 92 2.50 -22.56 -4.79
CA ASP A 92 3.81 -23.05 -4.35
C ASP A 92 3.94 -23.10 -2.82
N LEU A 93 3.26 -22.21 -2.07
CA LEU A 93 3.15 -22.33 -0.63
C LEU A 93 2.42 -23.61 -0.21
N PHE A 94 1.31 -23.96 -0.90
CA PHE A 94 0.57 -25.20 -0.63
C PHE A 94 1.41 -26.44 -0.97
N ILE A 95 2.10 -26.45 -2.13
CA ILE A 95 2.99 -27.55 -2.52
C ILE A 95 4.10 -27.72 -1.50
N GLY A 96 4.78 -26.63 -1.11
CA GLY A 96 5.84 -26.65 -0.10
C GLY A 96 5.35 -27.16 1.26
N THR A 97 4.13 -26.78 1.65
CA THR A 97 3.49 -27.26 2.89
C THR A 97 3.22 -28.77 2.83
N ILE A 98 2.63 -29.26 1.72
CA ILE A 98 2.36 -30.70 1.50
C ILE A 98 3.67 -31.47 1.51
N ASN A 99 4.68 -31.01 0.77
CA ASN A 99 5.99 -31.66 0.75
C ASN A 99 6.62 -31.76 2.14
N SER A 100 6.49 -30.71 2.95
CA SER A 100 7.03 -30.66 4.31
C SER A 100 6.32 -31.63 5.25
N ILE A 101 4.97 -31.68 5.21
CA ILE A 101 4.15 -32.49 6.11
C ILE A 101 4.21 -33.97 5.73
N PHE A 102 4.03 -34.27 4.44
CA PHE A 102 3.89 -35.65 3.95
C PHE A 102 5.19 -36.23 3.41
N LYS A 103 6.30 -35.44 3.47
CA LYS A 103 7.62 -35.80 2.90
C LYS A 103 7.54 -36.24 1.42
N THR A 104 6.63 -35.60 0.69
CA THR A 104 6.49 -35.78 -0.76
C THR A 104 7.49 -34.92 -1.50
N ASN A 105 7.67 -35.15 -2.80
CA ASN A 105 8.59 -34.38 -3.64
C ASN A 105 7.86 -33.83 -4.87
N ILE A 106 6.70 -33.15 -4.64
CA ILE A 106 5.91 -32.53 -5.69
C ILE A 106 6.68 -31.30 -6.19
N SER A 107 6.88 -31.20 -7.50
CA SER A 107 7.58 -30.07 -8.11
C SER A 107 6.81 -28.76 -7.95
N PHE A 108 7.50 -27.67 -7.63
CA PHE A 108 6.91 -26.32 -7.63
C PHE A 108 6.52 -25.91 -9.05
N LEU A 109 5.38 -25.24 -9.17
CA LEU A 109 4.89 -24.76 -10.46
C LEU A 109 5.57 -23.45 -10.90
N ASN A 110 6.15 -22.70 -9.96
CA ASN A 110 6.82 -21.43 -10.19
C ASN A 110 5.99 -20.44 -11.02
N ILE A 111 4.69 -20.38 -10.71
CA ILE A 111 3.75 -19.45 -11.39
C ILE A 111 4.12 -18.03 -11.00
N ALA A 112 4.47 -17.20 -11.98
CA ALA A 112 4.74 -15.80 -11.70
C ALA A 112 3.48 -15.10 -11.19
N LEU A 113 3.62 -14.33 -10.10
CA LEU A 113 2.52 -13.59 -9.49
C LEU A 113 2.16 -12.38 -10.37
N PRO A 114 0.92 -12.30 -10.92
CA PRO A 114 0.50 -11.14 -11.70
C PRO A 114 0.49 -9.86 -10.86
N ILE A 115 1.17 -8.82 -11.34
CA ILE A 115 1.24 -7.54 -10.62
C ILE A 115 -0.17 -6.99 -10.39
N GLY A 116 -0.47 -6.61 -9.16
CA GLY A 116 -1.75 -6.00 -8.78
C GLY A 116 -2.93 -6.97 -8.60
N ILE A 117 -2.76 -8.30 -8.81
CA ILE A 117 -3.86 -9.26 -8.68
C ILE A 117 -4.56 -9.15 -7.32
N SER A 118 -3.83 -9.02 -6.23
CA SER A 118 -4.40 -8.87 -4.89
C SER A 118 -5.24 -7.60 -4.73
N PHE A 119 -4.88 -6.52 -5.43
CA PHE A 119 -5.60 -5.24 -5.36
C PHE A 119 -6.88 -5.26 -6.20
N TYR A 120 -6.79 -5.64 -7.48
CA TYR A 120 -8.00 -5.63 -8.31
C TYR A 120 -8.98 -6.75 -7.93
N THR A 121 -8.52 -7.88 -7.42
CA THR A 121 -9.42 -8.90 -6.86
C THR A 121 -10.20 -8.33 -5.66
N PHE A 122 -9.57 -7.59 -4.74
CA PHE A 122 -10.27 -6.95 -3.62
C PHE A 122 -11.24 -5.85 -4.07
N GLN A 123 -10.93 -5.11 -5.13
CA GLN A 123 -11.86 -4.17 -5.75
C GLN A 123 -13.09 -4.89 -6.30
N ILE A 124 -12.88 -5.96 -7.08
CA ILE A 124 -13.94 -6.80 -7.65
C ILE A 124 -14.79 -7.43 -6.55
N LEU A 125 -14.17 -8.05 -5.55
CA LEU A 125 -14.89 -8.65 -4.42
C LEU A 125 -15.76 -7.62 -3.70
N SER A 126 -15.25 -6.41 -3.46
CA SER A 126 -16.05 -5.36 -2.82
C SER A 126 -17.26 -4.98 -3.68
N TYR A 127 -17.10 -4.87 -5.00
CA TYR A 127 -18.21 -4.60 -5.92
C TYR A 127 -19.27 -5.70 -5.89
N VAL A 128 -18.88 -6.96 -6.06
CA VAL A 128 -19.80 -8.12 -6.06
C VAL A 128 -20.55 -8.23 -4.73
N ILE A 129 -19.84 -8.07 -3.60
CA ILE A 129 -20.44 -8.11 -2.26
C ILE A 129 -21.43 -6.95 -2.06
N ASP A 130 -21.06 -5.74 -2.50
CA ASP A 130 -21.92 -4.55 -2.32
C ASP A 130 -23.17 -4.61 -3.22
N VAL A 131 -23.08 -5.21 -4.42
CA VAL A 131 -24.26 -5.52 -5.25
C VAL A 131 -25.17 -6.54 -4.54
N TYR A 132 -24.62 -7.65 -4.02
CA TYR A 132 -25.38 -8.65 -3.28
C TYR A 132 -26.09 -8.08 -2.05
N ARG A 133 -25.40 -7.16 -1.33
CA ARG A 133 -25.99 -6.45 -0.17
C ARG A 133 -27.01 -5.36 -0.54
N GLY A 134 -27.21 -5.07 -1.83
CA GLY A 134 -28.04 -3.98 -2.30
C GLY A 134 -27.50 -2.58 -1.99
N LYS A 135 -26.21 -2.48 -1.63
CA LYS A 135 -25.54 -1.23 -1.27
C LYS A 135 -25.22 -0.35 -2.49
N VAL A 136 -24.92 -0.99 -3.61
CA VAL A 136 -24.69 -0.34 -4.90
C VAL A 136 -25.60 -0.96 -5.98
N LYS A 137 -25.98 -0.15 -6.96
CA LYS A 137 -26.66 -0.65 -8.15
C LYS A 137 -25.67 -1.41 -9.04
N VAL A 138 -26.17 -2.50 -9.66
CA VAL A 138 -25.35 -3.27 -10.62
C VAL A 138 -24.97 -2.39 -11.81
N GLN A 139 -23.70 -2.47 -12.22
CA GLN A 139 -23.21 -1.75 -13.41
C GLN A 139 -23.61 -2.50 -14.68
N LYS A 140 -24.48 -1.88 -15.48
CA LYS A 140 -24.98 -2.46 -16.75
C LYS A 140 -24.08 -2.23 -17.95
N ASN A 141 -23.02 -1.42 -17.79
CA ASN A 141 -22.05 -1.15 -18.85
C ASN A 141 -20.69 -1.79 -18.49
N ILE A 142 -20.32 -2.85 -19.20
CA ILE A 142 -19.09 -3.59 -18.98
C ILE A 142 -17.83 -2.71 -19.12
N LEU A 143 -17.84 -1.73 -20.03
CA LEU A 143 -16.69 -0.85 -20.25
C LEU A 143 -16.46 0.10 -19.06
N LYS A 144 -17.55 0.54 -18.39
CA LYS A 144 -17.43 1.32 -17.15
C LYS A 144 -16.88 0.46 -16.01
N LEU A 145 -17.33 -0.80 -15.89
CA LEU A 145 -16.78 -1.72 -14.89
C LEU A 145 -15.31 -2.03 -15.18
N ALA A 146 -14.97 -2.26 -16.46
CA ALA A 146 -13.58 -2.47 -16.87
C ALA A 146 -12.71 -1.26 -16.58
N THR A 147 -13.20 -0.04 -16.86
CA THR A 147 -12.49 1.20 -16.50
C THR A 147 -12.24 1.29 -15.00
N TYR A 148 -13.24 0.97 -14.17
CA TYR A 148 -13.10 0.96 -12.72
C TYR A 148 -12.01 0.00 -12.23
N VAL A 149 -12.04 -1.24 -12.69
CA VAL A 149 -11.11 -2.28 -12.24
C VAL A 149 -9.70 -2.03 -12.74
N SER A 150 -9.55 -1.65 -14.01
CA SER A 150 -8.24 -1.50 -14.67
C SER A 150 -7.60 -0.13 -14.48
N LEU A 151 -8.28 0.85 -13.87
CA LEU A 151 -7.84 2.25 -13.81
C LEU A 151 -6.39 2.39 -13.30
N PHE A 152 -5.47 2.75 -14.19
CA PHE A 152 -4.03 2.67 -13.95
C PHE A 152 -3.52 3.44 -12.72
N PRO A 153 -4.10 4.59 -12.29
CA PRO A 153 -3.64 5.25 -11.07
C PRO A 153 -3.76 4.39 -9.81
N GLN A 154 -4.76 3.52 -9.73
CA GLN A 154 -5.01 2.71 -8.52
C GLN A 154 -4.62 1.24 -8.67
N LEU A 155 -4.49 0.74 -9.92
CA LEU A 155 -4.47 -0.70 -10.25
C LEU A 155 -3.41 -1.50 -9.52
N ILE A 156 -2.18 -1.00 -9.41
CA ILE A 156 -1.02 -1.80 -8.96
C ILE A 156 -0.90 -1.79 -7.43
N ALA A 157 -0.81 -0.61 -6.81
CA ALA A 157 -0.63 -0.44 -5.37
C ALA A 157 -1.23 0.88 -4.87
N GLY A 158 -2.22 1.43 -5.58
CA GLY A 158 -3.00 2.58 -5.11
C GLY A 158 -3.86 2.23 -3.89
N PRO A 159 -4.62 3.19 -3.36
CA PRO A 159 -5.67 2.88 -2.41
C PRO A 159 -6.65 1.85 -3.01
N ILE A 160 -7.10 0.87 -2.22
CA ILE A 160 -8.15 -0.06 -2.64
C ILE A 160 -9.45 0.75 -2.75
N VAL A 161 -9.72 1.26 -3.95
CA VAL A 161 -10.90 2.09 -4.22
C VAL A 161 -12.10 1.17 -4.39
N ARG A 162 -13.16 1.44 -3.64
CA ARG A 162 -14.43 0.69 -3.77
C ARG A 162 -15.28 1.27 -4.88
N TYR A 163 -16.09 0.42 -5.53
CA TYR A 163 -17.01 0.86 -6.57
C TYR A 163 -17.98 1.93 -6.07
N GLU A 164 -18.51 1.78 -4.85
CA GLU A 164 -19.37 2.75 -4.17
C GLU A 164 -18.77 4.17 -4.16
N THR A 165 -17.43 4.26 -4.01
CA THR A 165 -16.75 5.56 -3.87
C THR A 165 -16.69 6.33 -5.18
N ILE A 166 -16.53 5.63 -6.33
CA ILE A 166 -16.28 6.30 -7.62
C ILE A 166 -17.38 6.05 -8.67
N CYS A 167 -18.42 5.29 -8.35
CA CYS A 167 -19.48 4.98 -9.34
C CYS A 167 -20.13 6.24 -9.92
N GLY A 168 -20.37 7.27 -9.10
CA GLY A 168 -20.90 8.56 -9.58
C GLY A 168 -19.88 9.33 -10.43
N GLU A 169 -18.59 9.25 -10.09
CA GLU A 169 -17.52 9.93 -10.84
C GLU A 169 -17.18 9.22 -12.17
N LEU A 170 -17.57 7.95 -12.35
CA LEU A 170 -17.52 7.29 -13.67
C LEU A 170 -18.53 7.88 -14.65
N ASP A 171 -19.62 8.44 -14.17
CA ASP A 171 -20.65 9.09 -14.99
C ASP A 171 -20.41 10.58 -15.13
N ASN A 172 -20.20 11.28 -14.02
CA ASN A 172 -19.96 12.72 -13.97
C ASN A 172 -18.81 13.05 -13.03
N ARG A 173 -17.76 13.64 -13.57
CA ARG A 173 -16.56 14.09 -12.83
C ARG A 173 -16.39 15.59 -12.91
N ASP A 174 -15.93 16.19 -11.80
CA ASP A 174 -15.52 17.56 -11.77
C ASP A 174 -14.03 17.69 -12.13
N GLU A 175 -13.76 18.13 -13.35
CA GLU A 175 -12.42 18.29 -13.92
C GLU A 175 -12.08 19.79 -13.94
N THR A 176 -11.81 20.37 -12.75
CA THR A 176 -11.43 21.77 -12.61
C THR A 176 -9.92 21.93 -12.65
N ILE A 177 -9.46 23.12 -13.11
CA ILE A 177 -8.03 23.49 -13.10
C ILE A 177 -7.47 23.41 -11.68
N GLU A 178 -8.25 23.78 -10.66
CA GLU A 178 -7.85 23.69 -9.27
C GLU A 178 -7.60 22.23 -8.86
N LYS A 179 -8.54 21.32 -9.15
CA LYS A 179 -8.41 19.89 -8.84
C LYS A 179 -7.22 19.27 -9.58
N PHE A 180 -7.00 19.66 -10.84
CA PHE A 180 -5.85 19.27 -11.63
C PHE A 180 -4.53 19.74 -11.00
N SER A 181 -4.42 21.01 -10.65
CA SER A 181 -3.23 21.59 -10.01
C SER A 181 -2.90 20.92 -8.68
N LEU A 182 -3.91 20.67 -7.82
CA LEU A 182 -3.74 19.90 -6.59
C LEU A 182 -3.27 18.47 -6.86
N GLY A 183 -3.74 17.87 -7.96
CA GLY A 183 -3.30 16.54 -8.42
C GLY A 183 -1.83 16.51 -8.81
N VAL A 184 -1.39 17.46 -9.64
CA VAL A 184 0.02 17.61 -10.08
C VAL A 184 0.93 17.82 -8.86
N ARG A 185 0.57 18.77 -7.99
CA ARG A 185 1.31 19.00 -6.74
C ARG A 185 1.49 17.72 -5.93
N ARG A 186 0.41 16.97 -5.70
CA ARG A 186 0.45 15.76 -4.89
C ARG A 186 1.28 14.66 -5.56
N PHE A 187 1.18 14.54 -6.87
CA PHE A 187 1.96 13.58 -7.65
C PHE A 187 3.46 13.86 -7.54
N ILE A 188 3.91 15.11 -7.74
CA ILE A 188 5.32 15.47 -7.67
C ILE A 188 5.88 15.28 -6.25
N ILE A 189 5.13 15.64 -5.20
CA ILE A 189 5.53 15.40 -3.82
C ILE A 189 5.64 13.89 -3.54
N GLY A 190 4.67 13.08 -4.00
CA GLY A 190 4.73 11.64 -3.90
C GLY A 190 5.96 11.06 -4.61
N LEU A 191 6.21 11.50 -5.83
CA LEU A 191 7.38 11.11 -6.62
C LEU A 191 8.70 11.42 -5.90
N ALA A 192 8.81 12.62 -5.31
CA ALA A 192 9.98 13.02 -4.52
C ALA A 192 10.17 12.17 -3.25
N LYS A 193 9.09 11.88 -2.52
CA LYS A 193 9.13 10.95 -1.38
C LYS A 193 9.69 9.59 -1.78
N LYS A 194 9.28 9.06 -2.94
CA LYS A 194 9.73 7.77 -3.44
C LYS A 194 11.20 7.80 -3.80
N VAL A 195 11.61 8.75 -4.63
CA VAL A 195 12.95 8.76 -5.21
C VAL A 195 14.00 9.26 -4.20
N LEU A 196 13.73 10.37 -3.52
CA LEU A 196 14.72 11.03 -2.68
C LEU A 196 14.76 10.52 -1.23
N ILE A 197 13.72 9.81 -0.77
CA ILE A 197 13.69 9.29 0.60
C ILE A 197 13.61 7.77 0.59
N ALA A 198 12.57 7.17 0.02
CA ALA A 198 12.35 5.73 0.11
C ALA A 198 13.47 4.92 -0.57
N ASN A 199 13.92 5.33 -1.77
CA ASN A 199 15.01 4.65 -2.48
C ASN A 199 16.34 4.75 -1.71
N MET A 200 16.67 5.91 -1.18
CA MET A 200 17.90 6.11 -0.39
C MET A 200 17.90 5.27 0.90
N LEU A 201 16.77 5.22 1.62
CA LEU A 201 16.64 4.35 2.79
C LEU A 201 16.69 2.88 2.41
N GLY A 202 16.14 2.50 1.25
CA GLY A 202 16.21 1.15 0.71
C GLY A 202 17.64 0.74 0.35
N GLU A 203 18.41 1.65 -0.19
CA GLU A 203 19.83 1.43 -0.44
C GLU A 203 20.59 1.15 0.88
N LEU A 204 20.36 1.95 1.93
CA LEU A 204 20.94 1.71 3.25
C LEU A 204 20.56 0.33 3.80
N CYS A 205 19.30 -0.10 3.65
CA CYS A 205 18.87 -1.44 4.04
C CYS A 205 19.58 -2.54 3.23
N THR A 206 19.85 -2.32 1.96
CA THR A 206 20.61 -3.25 1.12
C THR A 206 22.08 -3.31 1.58
N LYS A 207 22.71 -2.16 1.88
CA LYS A 207 24.08 -2.11 2.43
C LYS A 207 24.20 -2.87 3.75
N PHE A 208 23.20 -2.76 4.63
CA PHE A 208 23.14 -3.56 5.87
C PHE A 208 23.21 -5.07 5.59
N SER A 209 22.49 -5.54 4.57
CA SER A 209 22.47 -6.96 4.23
C SER A 209 23.80 -7.46 3.66
N LEU A 210 24.61 -6.57 3.06
CA LEU A 210 25.90 -6.89 2.42
C LEU A 210 27.09 -6.84 3.38
N VAL A 211 26.94 -6.26 4.58
CA VAL A 211 28.01 -6.16 5.57
C VAL A 211 28.01 -7.41 6.45
N ASP A 212 29.16 -8.11 6.53
CA ASP A 212 29.30 -9.31 7.35
C ASP A 212 29.39 -8.98 8.85
N GLU A 213 30.20 -7.99 9.21
CA GLU A 213 30.41 -7.54 10.59
C GLU A 213 29.39 -6.45 10.97
N ARG A 214 28.23 -6.85 11.43
CA ARG A 214 27.20 -5.93 11.88
C ARG A 214 27.37 -5.61 13.35
N SER A 215 27.10 -4.34 13.73
CA SER A 215 27.08 -3.91 15.14
C SER A 215 25.65 -3.74 15.64
N VAL A 216 25.46 -3.74 16.97
CA VAL A 216 24.15 -3.51 17.60
C VAL A 216 23.51 -2.22 17.08
N LEU A 217 24.29 -1.11 17.03
CA LEU A 217 23.79 0.16 16.53
C LEU A 217 23.41 0.09 15.04
N PHE A 218 24.10 -0.73 14.23
CA PHE A 218 23.74 -0.89 12.83
C PHE A 218 22.40 -1.65 12.64
N TYR A 219 22.08 -2.62 13.49
CA TYR A 219 20.74 -3.25 13.52
C TYR A 219 19.65 -2.23 13.85
N TRP A 220 19.88 -1.30 14.78
CA TRP A 220 18.91 -0.23 15.07
C TRP A 220 18.73 0.74 13.90
N ILE A 221 19.83 1.15 13.25
CA ILE A 221 19.77 2.01 12.06
C ILE A 221 19.01 1.31 10.95
N PHE A 222 19.28 0.03 10.70
CA PHE A 222 18.55 -0.78 9.73
C PHE A 222 17.03 -0.85 10.04
N ALA A 223 16.69 -1.18 11.28
CA ALA A 223 15.30 -1.32 11.69
C ALA A 223 14.48 -0.03 11.51
N ILE A 224 15.08 1.11 11.92
CA ILE A 224 14.48 2.44 11.74
C ILE A 224 14.40 2.79 10.24
N SER A 225 15.47 2.55 9.49
CA SER A 225 15.52 2.85 8.05
C SER A 225 14.50 2.03 7.28
N TYR A 226 14.37 0.73 7.57
CA TYR A 226 13.39 -0.12 6.92
C TYR A 226 11.95 0.29 7.25
N MET A 227 11.67 0.61 8.51
CA MET A 227 10.35 1.11 8.94
C MET A 227 9.98 2.39 8.18
N LEU A 228 10.92 3.34 8.04
CA LEU A 228 10.71 4.57 7.30
C LEU A 228 10.64 4.31 5.78
N GLN A 229 11.47 3.42 5.24
CA GLN A 229 11.44 3.02 3.83
C GLN A 229 10.06 2.51 3.43
N VAL A 230 9.51 1.53 4.16
CA VAL A 230 8.18 0.96 3.86
C VAL A 230 7.10 2.05 3.88
N TYR A 231 7.18 2.97 4.84
CA TYR A 231 6.23 4.08 4.92
C TYR A 231 6.34 5.02 3.73
N PHE A 232 7.56 5.50 3.42
CA PHE A 232 7.74 6.44 2.32
C PHE A 232 7.49 5.80 0.97
N ASP A 233 7.90 4.56 0.77
CA ASP A 233 7.66 3.82 -0.47
C ASP A 233 6.17 3.71 -0.77
N PHE A 234 5.40 3.24 0.20
CA PHE A 234 3.97 3.00 -0.01
C PHE A 234 3.12 4.27 0.08
N SER A 235 3.42 5.19 1.02
CA SER A 235 2.69 6.46 1.08
C SER A 235 2.96 7.33 -0.15
N ALA A 236 4.17 7.29 -0.69
CA ALA A 236 4.53 7.97 -1.93
C ALA A 236 3.72 7.46 -3.12
N TYR A 237 3.62 6.13 -3.27
CA TYR A 237 2.80 5.53 -4.33
C TYR A 237 1.33 5.93 -4.17
N SER A 238 0.79 5.87 -2.95
CA SER A 238 -0.58 6.32 -2.67
C SER A 238 -0.78 7.81 -3.00
N ASP A 239 0.19 8.67 -2.69
CA ASP A 239 0.12 10.10 -3.05
C ASP A 239 0.15 10.31 -4.55
N MET A 240 1.01 9.58 -5.29
CA MET A 240 1.02 9.62 -6.75
C MET A 240 -0.31 9.14 -7.34
N ALA A 241 -0.85 8.02 -6.84
CA ALA A 241 -2.14 7.48 -7.28
C ALA A 241 -3.31 8.46 -7.06
N ILE A 242 -3.39 9.06 -5.85
CA ILE A 242 -4.41 10.07 -5.52
C ILE A 242 -4.20 11.34 -6.36
N GLY A 243 -2.95 11.73 -6.59
CA GLY A 243 -2.60 12.85 -7.47
C GLY A 243 -3.09 12.64 -8.90
N LEU A 244 -2.77 11.49 -9.49
CA LEU A 244 -3.25 11.09 -10.82
C LEU A 244 -4.79 11.03 -10.85
N GLY A 245 -5.43 10.40 -9.85
CA GLY A 245 -6.88 10.39 -9.75
C GLY A 245 -7.47 11.80 -9.84
N LYS A 246 -6.91 12.77 -9.08
CA LYS A 246 -7.35 14.17 -9.12
C LYS A 246 -7.15 14.83 -10.47
N MET A 247 -6.04 14.54 -11.18
CA MET A 247 -5.82 15.07 -12.53
C MET A 247 -6.90 14.64 -13.52
N PHE A 248 -7.44 13.43 -13.35
CA PHE A 248 -8.53 12.88 -14.16
C PHE A 248 -9.94 13.12 -13.57
N GLY A 249 -10.05 13.94 -12.53
CA GLY A 249 -11.32 14.30 -11.91
C GLY A 249 -11.84 13.33 -10.85
N PHE A 250 -11.13 12.25 -10.52
CA PHE A 250 -11.49 11.32 -9.45
C PHE A 250 -11.05 11.78 -8.07
N THR A 251 -11.75 11.31 -7.03
CA THR A 251 -11.43 11.57 -5.62
C THR A 251 -11.20 10.28 -4.89
N PHE A 252 -9.94 9.85 -4.80
CA PHE A 252 -9.57 8.65 -4.04
C PHE A 252 -9.40 8.97 -2.56
N LEU A 253 -9.66 7.96 -1.72
CA LEU A 253 -9.54 8.06 -0.27
C LEU A 253 -8.06 8.12 0.15
N GLU A 254 -7.80 8.83 1.27
CA GLU A 254 -6.48 8.83 1.90
C GLU A 254 -6.11 7.42 2.40
N ASN A 255 -4.86 7.03 2.15
CA ASN A 255 -4.37 5.71 2.55
C ASN A 255 -3.45 5.78 3.77
N PHE A 256 -2.85 6.94 4.03
CA PHE A 256 -1.97 7.20 5.16
C PHE A 256 -2.27 8.54 5.83
N ASN A 257 -2.19 8.58 7.16
CA ASN A 257 -2.36 9.80 7.95
C ASN A 257 -1.35 9.86 9.11
N TYR A 258 -0.06 10.05 8.79
CA TYR A 258 1.03 10.15 9.76
C TYR A 258 0.99 9.04 10.84
N PRO A 259 1.11 7.76 10.47
CA PRO A 259 0.91 6.64 11.40
C PRO A 259 1.91 6.63 12.56
N PHE A 260 3.11 7.15 12.38
CA PHE A 260 4.17 7.12 13.40
C PHE A 260 3.97 8.07 14.59
N ILE A 261 2.95 8.94 14.56
CA ILE A 261 2.58 9.75 15.75
C ILE A 261 1.53 9.05 16.63
N SER A 262 1.13 7.83 16.31
CA SER A 262 0.10 7.07 17.01
C SER A 262 0.49 6.74 18.46
N LYS A 263 -0.51 6.64 19.32
CA LYS A 263 -0.36 6.39 20.78
C LYS A 263 -0.91 5.04 21.18
N SER A 264 -1.35 4.24 20.23
CA SER A 264 -1.79 2.86 20.38
C SER A 264 -1.61 2.11 19.06
N ILE A 265 -1.46 0.79 19.10
CA ILE A 265 -1.37 -0.07 17.91
C ILE A 265 -2.67 0.03 17.10
N THR A 266 -3.81 0.10 17.81
CA THR A 266 -5.12 0.33 17.17
C THR A 266 -5.16 1.65 16.41
N GLU A 267 -4.61 2.74 16.96
CA GLU A 267 -4.52 4.04 16.28
C GLU A 267 -3.59 3.97 15.08
N PHE A 268 -2.44 3.27 15.20
CA PHE A 268 -1.50 3.09 14.12
C PHE A 268 -2.18 2.50 12.88
N TRP A 269 -2.89 1.39 13.01
CA TRP A 269 -3.56 0.72 11.89
C TRP A 269 -4.79 1.48 11.35
N ARG A 270 -5.33 2.44 12.09
CA ARG A 270 -6.32 3.39 11.57
C ARG A 270 -5.72 4.50 10.71
N ARG A 271 -4.40 4.69 10.80
CA ARG A 271 -3.63 5.70 10.06
C ARG A 271 -2.73 5.10 8.98
N TRP A 272 -2.49 3.79 9.03
CA TRP A 272 -1.69 3.00 8.10
C TRP A 272 -2.58 2.18 7.19
N HIS A 273 -2.35 2.26 5.86
CA HIS A 273 -3.07 1.48 4.84
C HIS A 273 -4.58 1.45 5.09
N ILE A 274 -5.17 2.65 5.18
CA ILE A 274 -6.56 2.87 5.60
C ILE A 274 -7.55 2.13 4.71
N SER A 275 -7.27 2.08 3.38
CA SER A 275 -8.13 1.40 2.42
C SER A 275 -8.21 -0.11 2.68
N LEU A 276 -7.09 -0.78 2.98
CA LEU A 276 -7.05 -2.20 3.33
C LEU A 276 -7.72 -2.46 4.68
N SER A 277 -7.35 -1.68 5.70
CA SER A 277 -7.91 -1.81 7.06
C SER A 277 -9.43 -1.63 7.06
N SER A 278 -9.95 -0.66 6.29
CA SER A 278 -11.39 -0.47 6.13
C SER A 278 -12.05 -1.59 5.32
N TRP A 279 -11.36 -2.15 4.32
CA TRP A 279 -11.84 -3.28 3.53
C TRP A 279 -12.04 -4.51 4.43
N PHE A 280 -11.01 -4.94 5.17
CA PHE A 280 -11.11 -6.06 6.09
C PHE A 280 -12.15 -5.84 7.20
N LYS A 281 -12.28 -4.60 7.70
CA LYS A 281 -13.30 -4.25 8.67
C LYS A 281 -14.71 -4.50 8.13
N ASP A 282 -15.02 -4.02 6.92
CA ASP A 282 -16.39 -3.98 6.40
C ASP A 282 -16.80 -5.31 5.73
N TYR A 283 -15.84 -6.04 5.15
CA TYR A 283 -16.13 -7.27 4.42
C TYR A 283 -15.79 -8.56 5.19
N VAL A 284 -14.99 -8.47 6.27
CA VAL A 284 -14.63 -9.64 7.09
C VAL A 284 -15.02 -9.44 8.56
N TYR A 285 -14.49 -8.40 9.23
CA TYR A 285 -14.67 -8.24 10.68
C TYR A 285 -16.12 -8.04 11.10
N ILE A 286 -16.84 -7.14 10.44
CA ILE A 286 -18.26 -6.85 10.74
C ILE A 286 -19.15 -8.06 10.44
N PRO A 287 -19.03 -8.74 9.28
CA PRO A 287 -19.81 -9.97 9.00
C PRO A 287 -19.59 -11.09 10.01
N LEU A 288 -18.37 -11.24 10.54
CA LEU A 288 -18.05 -12.22 11.61
C LEU A 288 -18.69 -11.85 12.98
N GLY A 289 -19.35 -10.70 13.06
CA GLY A 289 -20.03 -10.19 14.27
C GLY A 289 -19.29 -9.06 15.00
N GLY A 290 -18.14 -8.61 14.49
CA GLY A 290 -17.39 -7.48 15.04
C GLY A 290 -17.02 -7.66 16.52
N SER A 291 -17.22 -6.58 17.32
CA SER A 291 -16.91 -6.57 18.77
C SER A 291 -18.17 -6.76 19.66
N ARG A 292 -19.36 -6.90 19.05
CA ARG A 292 -20.62 -6.83 19.83
C ARG A 292 -21.09 -8.16 20.42
N LYS A 293 -20.45 -9.29 20.05
CA LYS A 293 -20.91 -10.66 20.38
C LYS A 293 -20.04 -11.33 21.45
N GLY A 294 -19.46 -10.56 22.38
CA GLY A 294 -18.65 -11.07 23.49
C GLY A 294 -17.15 -11.16 23.19
N THR A 295 -16.35 -11.33 24.26
CA THR A 295 -14.88 -11.26 24.23
C THR A 295 -14.24 -12.35 23.37
N LEU A 296 -14.72 -13.60 23.49
CA LEU A 296 -14.17 -14.71 22.69
C LEU A 296 -14.33 -14.48 21.18
N LYS A 297 -15.51 -14.01 20.76
CA LYS A 297 -15.76 -13.69 19.33
C LYS A 297 -14.94 -12.49 18.88
N LEU A 298 -14.73 -11.50 19.74
CA LEU A 298 -13.85 -10.37 19.48
C LEU A 298 -12.42 -10.83 19.20
N VAL A 299 -11.83 -11.67 20.07
CA VAL A 299 -10.47 -12.23 19.93
C VAL A 299 -10.37 -13.02 18.64
N ARG A 300 -11.28 -13.98 18.42
CA ARG A 300 -11.34 -14.77 17.19
C ARG A 300 -11.37 -13.88 15.94
N ASN A 301 -12.25 -12.87 15.92
CA ASN A 301 -12.42 -12.01 14.74
C ASN A 301 -11.18 -11.17 14.46
N ILE A 302 -10.49 -10.67 15.49
CA ILE A 302 -9.22 -9.94 15.32
C ILE A 302 -8.16 -10.89 14.75
N LEU A 303 -8.00 -12.09 15.32
CA LEU A 303 -6.99 -13.05 14.85
C LEU A 303 -7.27 -13.52 13.42
N ILE A 304 -8.53 -13.78 13.05
CA ILE A 304 -8.89 -14.12 11.66
C ILE A 304 -8.53 -12.99 10.70
N VAL A 305 -8.89 -11.75 11.03
CA VAL A 305 -8.59 -10.59 10.17
C VAL A 305 -7.09 -10.45 9.98
N TRP A 306 -6.30 -10.57 11.04
CA TRP A 306 -4.86 -10.39 10.95
C TRP A 306 -4.12 -11.58 10.33
N PHE A 307 -4.63 -12.79 10.52
CA PHE A 307 -4.18 -13.96 9.77
C PHE A 307 -4.40 -13.78 8.26
N LEU A 308 -5.61 -13.35 7.86
CA LEU A 308 -5.93 -13.07 6.45
C LEU A 308 -5.12 -11.89 5.91
N THR A 309 -4.86 -10.87 6.72
CA THR A 309 -3.99 -9.74 6.34
C THR A 309 -2.56 -10.21 6.09
N GLY A 310 -2.03 -11.09 6.95
CA GLY A 310 -0.71 -11.69 6.75
C GLY A 310 -0.61 -12.48 5.45
N ILE A 311 -1.54 -13.39 5.20
CA ILE A 311 -1.61 -14.16 3.96
C ILE A 311 -1.75 -13.23 2.74
N TRP A 312 -2.58 -12.20 2.83
CA TRP A 312 -2.77 -11.24 1.73
C TRP A 312 -1.46 -10.54 1.33
N HIS A 313 -0.58 -10.25 2.30
CA HIS A 313 0.71 -9.61 2.02
C HIS A 313 1.68 -10.54 1.28
N GLY A 314 1.72 -11.83 1.58
CA GLY A 314 2.65 -12.71 0.89
C GLY A 314 2.42 -14.20 1.14
N ALA A 315 2.85 -15.02 0.19
CA ALA A 315 2.76 -16.48 0.25
C ALA A 315 3.97 -17.09 0.98
N ALA A 316 4.22 -16.65 2.24
CA ALA A 316 5.28 -17.19 3.07
C ALA A 316 4.90 -17.13 4.56
N TYR A 317 5.47 -18.03 5.36
CA TYR A 317 5.12 -18.19 6.78
C TYR A 317 5.49 -16.97 7.64
N ASN A 318 6.52 -16.20 7.27
CA ASN A 318 6.89 -14.95 7.96
C ASN A 318 5.77 -13.91 7.90
N PHE A 319 5.02 -13.81 6.80
CA PHE A 319 3.87 -12.90 6.70
C PHE A 319 2.71 -13.34 7.57
N ILE A 320 2.46 -14.65 7.67
CA ILE A 320 1.44 -15.22 8.57
C ILE A 320 1.81 -14.90 10.02
N LEU A 321 3.08 -15.15 10.39
CA LEU A 321 3.59 -14.85 11.73
C LEU A 321 3.52 -13.36 12.04
N TRP A 322 3.90 -12.50 11.09
CA TRP A 322 3.77 -11.06 11.21
C TRP A 322 2.32 -10.62 11.48
N GLY A 323 1.37 -11.13 10.70
CA GLY A 323 -0.03 -10.82 10.89
C GLY A 323 -0.55 -11.27 12.27
N LEU A 324 -0.24 -12.51 12.68
CA LEU A 324 -0.62 -13.01 13.99
C LEU A 324 0.04 -12.23 15.14
N PHE A 325 1.30 -11.83 15.00
CA PHE A 325 2.01 -10.98 15.97
C PHE A 325 1.22 -9.68 16.22
N ILE A 326 0.85 -8.97 15.16
CA ILE A 326 0.04 -7.75 15.30
C ILE A 326 -1.34 -8.06 15.86
N GLY A 327 -1.98 -9.14 15.42
CA GLY A 327 -3.28 -9.58 15.93
C GLY A 327 -3.26 -9.81 17.43
N VAL A 328 -2.22 -10.48 17.94
CA VAL A 328 -2.02 -10.73 19.38
C VAL A 328 -1.86 -9.42 20.15
N PHE A 329 -1.01 -8.50 19.69
CA PHE A 329 -0.84 -7.20 20.36
C PHE A 329 -2.11 -6.36 20.37
N LEU A 330 -2.91 -6.39 19.30
CA LEU A 330 -4.22 -5.72 19.26
C LEU A 330 -5.21 -6.33 20.27
N VAL A 331 -5.20 -7.65 20.43
CA VAL A 331 -6.02 -8.34 21.44
C VAL A 331 -5.57 -7.93 22.84
N ILE A 332 -4.27 -8.01 23.13
CA ILE A 332 -3.70 -7.63 24.43
C ILE A 332 -4.01 -6.16 24.75
N GLU A 333 -3.79 -5.26 23.78
CA GLU A 333 -4.09 -3.83 23.91
C GLU A 333 -5.57 -3.62 24.24
N LYS A 334 -6.46 -4.28 23.50
CA LYS A 334 -7.90 -4.06 23.63
C LYS A 334 -8.50 -4.64 24.92
N LEU A 335 -7.99 -5.78 25.38
CA LEU A 335 -8.54 -6.46 26.55
C LEU A 335 -7.95 -5.93 27.87
N TRP A 336 -6.69 -5.56 27.88
CA TRP A 336 -5.97 -5.31 29.11
C TRP A 336 -5.05 -4.08 29.05
N LEU A 337 -4.15 -4.00 28.07
CA LEU A 337 -3.02 -3.09 28.09
C LEU A 337 -3.42 -1.62 27.88
N SER A 338 -4.53 -1.34 27.16
CA SER A 338 -5.01 0.03 26.92
C SER A 338 -5.31 0.79 28.23
N LYS A 339 -5.79 0.07 29.28
CA LYS A 339 -6.08 0.64 30.60
C LYS A 339 -4.82 1.22 31.27
N TYR A 340 -3.67 0.57 31.07
CA TYR A 340 -2.38 1.00 31.66
C TYR A 340 -1.67 2.02 30.75
N ILE A 341 -1.59 1.74 29.44
CA ILE A 341 -0.95 2.64 28.47
C ILE A 341 -1.64 4.01 28.47
N SER A 342 -2.97 4.09 28.61
CA SER A 342 -3.69 5.36 28.61
C SER A 342 -3.23 6.33 29.73
N LYS A 343 -2.65 5.81 30.80
CA LYS A 343 -2.12 6.59 31.93
C LYS A 343 -0.71 7.13 31.70
N LEU A 344 0.02 6.59 30.72
CA LEU A 344 1.37 7.01 30.39
C LEU A 344 1.38 8.36 29.65
N PRO A 345 2.46 9.15 29.76
CA PRO A 345 2.71 10.32 28.94
C PRO A 345 2.64 9.99 27.45
N LYS A 346 2.20 10.96 26.65
CA LYS A 346 2.02 10.78 25.18
C LYS A 346 3.28 10.26 24.48
N VAL A 347 4.45 10.69 24.92
CA VAL A 347 5.75 10.29 24.35
C VAL A 347 6.03 8.81 24.60
N LEU A 348 5.84 8.32 25.84
CA LEU A 348 6.05 6.90 26.16
C LEU A 348 5.07 5.98 25.42
N ARG A 349 3.83 6.42 25.24
CA ARG A 349 2.83 5.71 24.43
C ARG A 349 3.27 5.60 22.98
N ASN A 350 3.82 6.68 22.43
CA ASN A 350 4.31 6.68 21.07
C ASN A 350 5.55 5.78 20.90
N ILE A 351 6.51 5.84 21.84
CA ILE A 351 7.69 4.96 21.85
C ILE A 351 7.27 3.48 21.87
N TYR A 352 6.30 3.11 22.73
CA TYR A 352 5.74 1.77 22.75
C TYR A 352 5.23 1.33 21.39
N VAL A 353 4.43 2.16 20.71
CA VAL A 353 3.89 1.84 19.38
C VAL A 353 5.01 1.68 18.37
N LEU A 354 5.93 2.65 18.32
CA LEU A 354 7.05 2.62 17.36
C LEU A 354 7.92 1.38 17.55
N PHE A 355 8.19 0.98 18.80
CA PHE A 355 8.97 -0.21 19.10
C PHE A 355 8.29 -1.49 18.59
N ILE A 356 7.00 -1.69 18.89
CA ILE A 356 6.26 -2.88 18.42
C ILE A 356 6.17 -2.91 16.89
N ILE A 357 5.89 -1.77 16.26
CA ILE A 357 5.83 -1.68 14.81
C ILE A 357 7.18 -1.93 14.16
N MET A 358 8.26 -1.40 14.73
CA MET A 358 9.63 -1.64 14.25
C MET A 358 9.97 -3.14 14.28
N ILE A 359 9.73 -3.82 15.39
CA ILE A 359 9.90 -5.29 15.49
C ILE A 359 9.06 -6.01 14.44
N SER A 360 7.80 -5.60 14.28
CA SER A 360 6.93 -6.21 13.28
C SER A 360 7.45 -6.04 11.85
N PHE A 361 8.04 -4.90 11.52
CA PHE A 361 8.61 -4.68 10.18
C PHE A 361 9.91 -5.44 9.95
N ILE A 362 10.71 -5.71 10.99
CA ILE A 362 11.84 -6.65 10.87
C ILE A 362 11.33 -8.05 10.48
N MET A 363 10.26 -8.54 11.12
CA MET A 363 9.64 -9.82 10.78
C MET A 363 9.09 -9.82 9.35
N PHE A 364 8.51 -8.71 8.92
CA PHE A 364 7.97 -8.52 7.57
C PHE A 364 9.07 -8.56 6.49
N ASN A 365 10.24 -7.97 6.76
CA ASN A 365 11.36 -7.92 5.81
C ASN A 365 12.09 -9.24 5.64
N ALA A 366 12.11 -10.08 6.68
CA ALA A 366 12.93 -11.28 6.71
C ALA A 366 12.44 -12.32 5.67
N GLY A 367 13.37 -12.98 5.00
CA GLY A 367 13.08 -14.08 4.07
C GLY A 367 12.68 -15.37 4.79
N SER A 368 12.94 -15.47 6.09
CA SER A 368 12.57 -16.62 6.92
C SER A 368 12.31 -16.23 8.38
N ILE A 369 11.64 -17.12 9.11
CA ILE A 369 11.39 -16.93 10.55
C ILE A 369 12.72 -16.87 11.32
N ASN A 370 13.69 -17.71 10.96
CA ASN A 370 15.01 -17.75 11.61
C ASN A 370 15.77 -16.42 11.41
N GLU A 371 15.74 -15.88 10.21
CA GLU A 371 16.33 -14.57 9.91
C GLU A 371 15.66 -13.45 10.71
N ALA A 372 14.33 -13.46 10.82
CA ALA A 372 13.61 -12.48 11.64
C ALA A 372 14.10 -12.50 13.10
N PHE A 373 14.18 -13.68 13.71
CA PHE A 373 14.70 -13.83 15.07
C PHE A 373 16.17 -13.45 15.20
N PHE A 374 17.01 -13.80 14.22
CA PHE A 374 18.40 -13.41 14.21
C PHE A 374 18.55 -11.89 14.19
N ASN A 375 17.83 -11.20 13.32
CA ASN A 375 17.88 -9.73 13.25
C ASN A 375 17.33 -9.05 14.53
N ILE A 376 16.29 -9.63 15.15
CA ILE A 376 15.75 -9.12 16.43
C ILE A 376 16.79 -9.33 17.56
N LYS A 377 17.49 -10.47 17.61
CA LYS A 377 18.55 -10.71 18.59
C LYS A 377 19.71 -9.72 18.44
N GLY A 378 20.05 -9.36 17.18
CA GLY A 378 21.10 -8.38 16.88
C GLY A 378 20.81 -6.98 17.45
N LEU A 379 19.54 -6.56 17.54
CA LEU A 379 19.17 -5.30 18.21
C LEU A 379 19.60 -5.24 19.68
N PHE A 380 19.71 -6.41 20.34
CA PHE A 380 20.04 -6.52 21.77
C PHE A 380 21.46 -7.05 22.00
N GLY A 381 22.28 -7.22 20.96
CA GLY A 381 23.63 -7.74 21.07
C GLY A 381 23.71 -9.23 21.45
N LEU A 382 22.63 -9.98 21.26
CA LEU A 382 22.51 -11.38 21.66
C LEU A 382 23.23 -12.35 20.70
N ASN A 383 23.69 -11.88 19.55
CA ASN A 383 24.52 -12.66 18.62
C ASN A 383 26.04 -12.35 18.80
N LYS A 384 26.43 -11.73 19.93
CA LYS A 384 27.79 -11.34 20.28
C LYS A 384 28.41 -10.23 19.41
N GLU A 385 27.59 -9.37 18.85
CA GLU A 385 28.05 -8.22 18.08
C GLU A 385 28.67 -7.14 18.98
N VAL A 386 29.66 -6.42 18.43
CA VAL A 386 30.15 -5.19 19.05
C VAL A 386 29.07 -4.10 19.02
N PHE A 387 29.09 -3.19 20.00
CA PHE A 387 28.07 -2.16 20.08
C PHE A 387 28.12 -1.21 18.88
N ILE A 388 29.32 -0.81 18.43
CA ILE A 388 29.56 0.07 17.28
C ILE A 388 30.82 -0.34 16.55
N ASN A 389 30.86 -0.17 15.23
CA ASN A 389 32.05 -0.39 14.40
C ASN A 389 32.19 0.71 13.33
N ASN A 390 33.29 0.67 12.57
CA ASN A 390 33.56 1.67 11.52
C ASN A 390 32.52 1.72 10.42
N TYR A 391 31.97 0.57 10.02
CA TYR A 391 30.87 0.50 9.02
C TYR A 391 29.64 1.27 9.50
N THR A 392 29.29 1.11 10.78
CA THR A 392 28.14 1.80 11.39
C THR A 392 28.32 3.32 11.35
N ILE A 393 29.53 3.80 11.72
CA ILE A 393 29.81 5.25 11.71
C ILE A 393 29.78 5.79 10.29
N TYR A 394 30.36 5.05 9.34
CA TYR A 394 30.39 5.44 7.93
C TYR A 394 28.98 5.57 7.38
N TYR A 395 28.13 4.53 7.49
CA TYR A 395 26.79 4.57 6.95
C TYR A 395 25.86 5.56 7.68
N LEU A 396 26.01 5.70 9.01
CA LEU A 396 25.26 6.71 9.75
C LEU A 396 25.57 8.12 9.23
N LYS A 397 26.85 8.45 9.03
CA LYS A 397 27.25 9.78 8.49
C LYS A 397 26.75 9.97 7.07
N SER A 398 26.87 8.96 6.20
CA SER A 398 26.46 9.04 4.79
C SER A 398 24.95 9.26 4.61
N TYR A 399 24.12 8.65 5.45
CA TYR A 399 22.67 8.71 5.33
C TYR A 399 21.99 9.60 6.39
N LEU A 400 22.76 10.31 7.24
CA LEU A 400 22.23 11.09 8.36
C LEU A 400 21.18 12.13 7.91
N ILE A 401 21.45 12.86 6.84
CA ILE A 401 20.55 13.90 6.33
C ILE A 401 19.21 13.27 5.89
N VAL A 402 19.26 12.17 5.16
CA VAL A 402 18.06 11.47 4.69
C VAL A 402 17.26 10.91 5.87
N LEU A 403 17.93 10.35 6.88
CA LEU A 403 17.29 9.85 8.11
C LEU A 403 16.56 10.98 8.86
N ILE A 404 17.22 12.14 9.02
CA ILE A 404 16.60 13.31 9.67
C ILE A 404 15.39 13.78 8.89
N ILE A 405 15.51 13.95 7.56
CA ILE A 405 14.40 14.37 6.70
C ILE A 405 13.24 13.36 6.78
N ALA A 406 13.55 12.06 6.77
CA ALA A 406 12.56 11.00 6.85
C ALA A 406 11.83 11.00 8.21
N ILE A 407 12.53 11.12 9.33
CA ILE A 407 11.94 11.17 10.66
C ILE A 407 10.96 12.35 10.78
N PHE A 408 11.38 13.54 10.40
CA PHE A 408 10.50 14.72 10.45
C PHE A 408 9.39 14.66 9.40
N GLY A 409 9.69 14.19 8.18
CA GLY A 409 8.72 14.02 7.09
C GLY A 409 7.63 12.97 7.39
N ALA A 410 7.91 12.01 8.28
CA ALA A 410 6.93 11.04 8.76
C ALA A 410 5.94 11.61 9.80
N THR A 411 6.10 12.88 10.17
CA THR A 411 5.23 13.63 11.10
C THR A 411 4.48 14.76 10.38
N PRO A 412 3.40 15.31 10.96
CA PRO A 412 2.69 16.44 10.37
C PRO A 412 3.41 17.79 10.54
N LEU A 413 4.69 17.79 10.98
CA LEU A 413 5.42 19.01 11.31
C LEU A 413 5.46 20.00 10.15
N PHE A 414 5.92 19.58 8.98
CA PHE A 414 6.02 20.45 7.80
C PHE A 414 4.64 20.96 7.34
N LYS A 415 3.64 20.10 7.35
CA LYS A 415 2.25 20.48 7.05
C LYS A 415 1.77 21.57 7.99
N ASN A 416 1.93 21.39 9.29
CA ASN A 416 1.49 22.34 10.31
C ASN A 416 2.24 23.69 10.21
N ILE A 417 3.54 23.67 9.88
CA ILE A 417 4.33 24.89 9.67
C ILE A 417 3.78 25.65 8.46
N ILE A 418 3.59 24.98 7.31
CA ILE A 418 3.08 25.62 6.09
C ILE A 418 1.66 26.17 6.34
N GLU A 419 0.77 25.42 6.98
CA GLU A 419 -0.57 25.90 7.33
C GLU A 419 -0.54 27.12 8.27
N LYS A 420 0.40 27.16 9.22
CA LYS A 420 0.60 28.31 10.09
C LYS A 420 1.10 29.54 9.32
N LEU A 421 2.05 29.35 8.40
CA LEU A 421 2.59 30.43 7.56
C LEU A 421 1.51 30.99 6.60
N LYS A 422 0.68 30.12 6.03
CA LYS A 422 -0.43 30.52 5.13
C LYS A 422 -1.52 31.36 5.81
N LYS A 423 -1.56 31.44 7.15
CA LYS A 423 -2.49 32.35 7.87
C LYS A 423 -2.14 33.81 7.68
N SER A 424 -0.89 34.15 7.44
CA SER A 424 -0.47 35.51 7.08
C SER A 424 -0.73 35.76 5.59
N LYS A 425 -1.46 36.83 5.25
CA LYS A 425 -1.77 37.22 3.85
C LYS A 425 -0.50 37.39 3.02
N CYS A 426 0.54 38.03 3.57
CA CYS A 426 1.82 38.25 2.89
C CYS A 426 2.54 36.92 2.63
N LEU A 427 2.72 36.08 3.65
CA LEU A 427 3.39 34.80 3.52
C LEU A 427 2.61 33.83 2.61
N ASN A 428 1.30 33.85 2.65
CA ASN A 428 0.47 33.03 1.74
C ASN A 428 0.71 33.42 0.27
N LYS A 429 0.80 34.71 -0.04
CA LYS A 429 1.11 35.16 -1.41
C LYS A 429 2.51 34.72 -1.85
N ILE A 430 3.51 34.84 -0.97
CA ILE A 430 4.88 34.36 -1.25
C ILE A 430 4.89 32.85 -1.48
N ILE A 431 4.26 32.08 -0.60
CA ILE A 431 4.18 30.62 -0.73
C ILE A 431 3.52 30.22 -2.04
N ASN A 432 2.42 30.86 -2.44
CA ASN A 432 1.72 30.56 -3.69
C ASN A 432 2.57 30.83 -4.95
N ILE A 433 3.52 31.79 -4.87
CA ILE A 433 4.47 32.07 -5.97
C ILE A 433 5.64 31.08 -5.96
N LEU A 434 6.18 30.79 -4.77
CA LEU A 434 7.36 29.92 -4.64
C LEU A 434 7.03 28.44 -4.81
N GLU A 435 5.81 28.00 -4.47
CA GLU A 435 5.42 26.59 -4.53
C GLU A 435 5.55 25.98 -5.94
N PRO A 436 5.06 26.60 -7.04
CA PRO A 436 5.27 26.06 -8.38
C PRO A 436 6.76 25.96 -8.76
N ILE A 437 7.56 26.97 -8.40
CA ILE A 437 9.01 26.99 -8.66
C ILE A 437 9.67 25.82 -7.93
N PHE A 438 9.35 25.62 -6.66
CA PHE A 438 9.83 24.50 -5.86
C PHE A 438 9.45 23.15 -6.46
N LEU A 439 8.21 22.98 -6.94
CA LEU A 439 7.75 21.75 -7.57
C LEU A 439 8.51 21.46 -8.88
N VAL A 440 8.83 22.48 -9.67
CA VAL A 440 9.65 22.30 -10.89
C VAL A 440 11.07 21.88 -10.54
N ILE A 441 11.71 22.56 -9.58
CA ILE A 441 13.05 22.18 -9.09
C ILE A 441 13.04 20.75 -8.56
N LEU A 442 12.03 20.39 -7.79
CA LEU A 442 11.88 19.06 -7.24
C LEU A 442 11.72 17.99 -8.33
N LEU A 443 10.94 18.28 -9.38
CA LEU A 443 10.78 17.38 -10.53
C LEU A 443 12.08 17.20 -11.30
N LEU A 444 12.84 18.28 -11.54
CA LEU A 444 14.15 18.20 -12.19
C LEU A 444 15.15 17.39 -11.37
N LEU A 445 15.20 17.61 -10.06
CA LEU A 445 16.07 16.84 -9.16
C LEU A 445 15.72 15.36 -9.20
N VAL A 446 14.43 15.02 -9.07
CA VAL A 446 13.95 13.63 -9.16
C VAL A 446 14.31 13.02 -10.50
N THR A 447 14.16 13.76 -11.60
CA THR A 447 14.51 13.27 -12.94
C THR A 447 16.01 12.96 -13.03
N ALA A 448 16.87 13.83 -12.50
CA ALA A 448 18.31 13.58 -12.46
C ALA A 448 18.64 12.28 -11.71
N TYR A 449 18.03 12.08 -10.54
CA TYR A 449 18.19 10.83 -9.78
C TYR A 449 17.68 9.60 -10.52
N LEU A 450 16.56 9.70 -11.26
CA LEU A 450 16.01 8.57 -12.02
C LEU A 450 16.85 8.22 -13.24
N ILE A 451 17.60 9.16 -13.81
CA ILE A 451 18.52 8.91 -14.93
C ILE A 451 19.82 8.25 -14.41
N ASP A 452 20.33 8.75 -13.30
CA ASP A 452 21.59 8.28 -12.70
C ASP A 452 21.47 6.93 -11.98
N SER A 453 20.33 6.68 -11.31
CA SER A 453 20.16 5.54 -10.41
C SER A 453 19.50 4.35 -11.10
N SER A 454 20.19 3.19 -11.07
CA SER A 454 19.62 1.88 -11.39
C SER A 454 18.73 1.31 -10.26
N TYR A 455 18.84 1.84 -9.03
CA TYR A 455 18.09 1.37 -7.87
C TYR A 455 16.76 2.09 -7.71
N ASN A 456 15.71 1.50 -8.24
CA ASN A 456 14.35 2.01 -8.13
C ASN A 456 13.34 0.89 -7.84
N PRO A 457 13.54 0.07 -6.78
CA PRO A 457 12.62 -1.00 -6.45
C PRO A 457 11.31 -0.42 -5.88
N PHE A 458 10.22 -1.16 -6.09
CA PHE A 458 8.98 -0.94 -5.38
C PHE A 458 8.69 -2.16 -4.51
N LEU A 459 8.64 -1.98 -3.19
CA LEU A 459 8.56 -3.09 -2.23
C LEU A 459 7.33 -3.97 -2.45
N TYR A 460 6.19 -3.37 -2.84
CA TYR A 460 4.95 -4.11 -3.08
C TYR A 460 4.98 -5.07 -4.27
N PHE A 461 5.99 -5.03 -5.13
CA PHE A 461 6.17 -6.04 -6.18
C PHE A 461 6.83 -7.33 -5.69
N ARG A 462 7.27 -7.35 -4.44
CA ARG A 462 7.85 -8.53 -3.80
C ARG A 462 6.81 -9.40 -3.08
N PHE A 463 5.55 -8.92 -2.96
CA PHE A 463 4.53 -9.53 -2.10
C PHE A 463 3.30 -10.00 -2.86
#